data_8716d1061c5a6441f46d2a0b59937ec2
#
_entry.id   8716d1061c5a6441f46d2a0b59937ec2
#
_cell.length_a   1.000
_cell.length_b   1.000
_cell.length_c   1.000
_cell.angle_alpha   90.00
_cell.angle_beta   90.00
_cell.angle_gamma   90.00
#
_symmetry.space_group_name_H-M   'P 1'
#
loop_
_entity.id
_entity.type
_entity.pdbx_description
1 polymer ?
#
loop_
_entity_poly.entity_id
_entity_poly.type
_entity_poly.pdbx_seq_one_letter_code
_entity_poly.pdbx_strand_id
1 'polypeptide(L)'
;MWELTLVLALVLVVVVWLGNKRYQALQKQNHAIWLQVETQLNRRYDWVPAWIKTAKCILQQEIVALKTVIEASKAAARALKNIKQRPEHSPAMQEWLRAEAYFTQSLRELRAIVRATPDLHNHPDLLPLRVELLQIEQELHNACVEYNQTVDFYNQYRQGFPQNLLAQVLGHHQDALLLPIDETIALDSPA
;
A
#
# COMPACT_ATOMS: atom_id res chain seq x y z
N MET A 1 -12.43 50.25 18.20
CA MET A 1 -11.23 49.38 18.31
C MET A 1 -11.59 47.95 18.71
N TRP A 2 -12.40 47.74 19.76
CA TRP A 2 -12.85 46.40 20.17
C TRP A 2 -13.70 45.64 19.14
N GLU A 3 -14.48 46.36 18.33
CA GLU A 3 -15.25 45.74 17.24
C GLU A 3 -14.35 45.13 16.16
N LEU A 4 -13.25 45.81 15.80
CA LEU A 4 -12.27 45.25 14.84
C LEU A 4 -11.57 44.02 15.39
N THR A 5 -11.28 43.95 16.70
CA THR A 5 -10.68 42.76 17.31
C THR A 5 -11.65 41.60 17.35
N LEU A 6 -12.95 41.84 17.59
CA LEU A 6 -13.99 40.79 17.52
C LEU A 6 -14.17 40.24 16.11
N VAL A 7 -14.19 41.11 15.09
CA VAL A 7 -14.28 40.68 13.68
C VAL A 7 -13.05 39.85 13.29
N LEU A 8 -11.85 40.29 13.67
CA LEU A 8 -10.62 39.56 13.41
C LEU A 8 -10.63 38.15 14.08
N ALA A 9 -11.06 38.11 15.35
CA ALA A 9 -11.19 36.84 16.09
C ALA A 9 -12.20 35.90 15.43
N LEU A 10 -13.34 36.41 14.98
CA LEU A 10 -14.35 35.63 14.26
C LEU A 10 -13.81 35.05 12.95
N VAL A 11 -13.12 35.88 12.15
CA VAL A 11 -12.48 35.44 10.90
C VAL A 11 -11.46 34.33 11.18
N LEU A 12 -10.65 34.47 12.20
CA LEU A 12 -9.66 33.46 12.57
C LEU A 12 -10.33 32.13 12.97
N VAL A 13 -11.41 32.17 13.75
CA VAL A 13 -12.18 30.97 14.12
C VAL A 13 -12.76 30.27 12.88
N VAL A 14 -13.31 31.05 11.96
CA VAL A 14 -13.87 30.50 10.69
C VAL A 14 -12.77 29.86 9.84
N VAL A 15 -11.59 30.49 9.73
CA VAL A 15 -10.45 29.94 8.98
C VAL A 15 -9.96 28.63 9.60
N VAL A 16 -9.82 28.59 10.92
CA VAL A 16 -9.42 27.35 11.64
C VAL A 16 -10.46 26.25 11.45
N TRP A 17 -11.74 26.57 11.54
CA TRP A 17 -12.83 25.60 11.38
C TRP A 17 -12.90 25.03 9.95
N LEU A 18 -12.78 25.88 8.93
CA LEU A 18 -12.75 25.46 7.53
C LEU A 18 -11.51 24.59 7.23
N GLY A 19 -10.34 25.02 7.75
CA GLY A 19 -9.10 24.25 7.62
C GLY A 19 -9.22 22.87 8.24
N ASN A 20 -9.75 22.76 9.45
CA ASN A 20 -9.97 21.48 10.12
C ASN A 20 -10.93 20.56 9.34
N LYS A 21 -12.04 21.11 8.83
CA LYS A 21 -12.95 20.34 7.97
C LYS A 21 -12.26 19.81 6.73
N ARG A 22 -11.41 20.60 6.10
CA ARG A 22 -10.66 20.18 4.91
C ARG A 22 -9.66 19.07 5.23
N TYR A 23 -8.91 19.19 6.34
CA TYR A 23 -8.02 18.12 6.81
C TYR A 23 -8.75 16.81 7.05
N GLN A 24 -9.89 16.86 7.74
CA GLN A 24 -10.71 15.67 7.99
C GLN A 24 -11.23 15.03 6.70
N ALA A 25 -11.61 15.85 5.70
CA ALA A 25 -12.06 15.35 4.41
C ALA A 25 -10.93 14.63 3.66
N LEU A 26 -9.73 15.19 3.64
CA LEU A 26 -8.55 14.58 3.01
C LEU A 26 -8.15 13.28 3.71
N GLN A 27 -8.17 13.24 5.05
CA GLN A 27 -7.90 11.99 5.79
C GLN A 27 -8.92 10.91 5.50
N LYS A 28 -10.20 11.25 5.41
CA LYS A 28 -11.25 10.27 5.02
C LYS A 28 -11.04 9.75 3.60
N GLN A 29 -10.65 10.60 2.68
CA GLN A 29 -10.35 10.21 1.31
C GLN A 29 -9.14 9.26 1.28
N ASN A 30 -8.03 9.61 1.94
CA ASN A 30 -6.85 8.75 2.04
C ASN A 30 -7.19 7.39 2.65
N HIS A 31 -8.01 7.38 3.70
CA HIS A 31 -8.43 6.13 4.33
C HIS A 31 -9.29 5.26 3.40
N ALA A 32 -10.22 5.86 2.64
CA ALA A 32 -11.05 5.12 1.69
C ALA A 32 -10.21 4.45 0.59
N ILE A 33 -9.20 5.15 0.07
CA ILE A 33 -8.30 4.61 -0.95
C ILE A 33 -7.35 3.57 -0.33
N TRP A 34 -6.88 3.79 0.91
CA TRP A 34 -6.11 2.79 1.64
C TRP A 34 -6.84 1.44 1.75
N LEU A 35 -8.15 1.42 1.98
CA LEU A 35 -8.93 0.18 2.03
C LEU A 35 -8.92 -0.58 0.70
N GLN A 36 -8.81 0.11 -0.44
CA GLN A 36 -8.63 -0.55 -1.74
C GLN A 36 -7.25 -1.20 -1.83
N VAL A 37 -6.19 -0.48 -1.43
CA VAL A 37 -4.83 -1.03 -1.35
C VAL A 37 -4.79 -2.27 -0.44
N GLU A 38 -5.36 -2.17 0.77
CA GLU A 38 -5.43 -3.27 1.73
C GLU A 38 -6.15 -4.49 1.15
N THR A 39 -7.23 -4.27 0.41
CA THR A 39 -7.98 -5.34 -0.25
C THR A 39 -7.12 -6.11 -1.25
N GLN A 40 -6.37 -5.39 -2.10
CA GLN A 40 -5.50 -6.04 -3.10
C GLN A 40 -4.29 -6.72 -2.46
N LEU A 41 -3.73 -6.14 -1.39
CA LEU A 41 -2.67 -6.78 -0.62
C LEU A 41 -3.13 -8.11 0.00
N ASN A 42 -4.31 -8.14 0.61
CA ASN A 42 -4.87 -9.36 1.17
C ASN A 42 -5.08 -10.43 0.08
N ARG A 43 -5.64 -10.06 -1.08
CA ARG A 43 -5.77 -10.99 -2.24
C ARG A 43 -4.41 -11.55 -2.66
N ARG A 44 -3.36 -10.71 -2.71
CA ARG A 44 -1.99 -11.11 -3.05
C ARG A 44 -1.42 -12.10 -2.04
N TYR A 45 -1.66 -11.91 -0.75
CA TYR A 45 -1.21 -12.85 0.28
C TYR A 45 -1.99 -14.17 0.26
N ASP A 46 -3.30 -14.12 -0.01
CA ASP A 46 -4.16 -15.29 -0.07
C ASP A 46 -3.89 -16.15 -1.33
N TRP A 47 -3.36 -15.55 -2.38
CA TRP A 47 -2.95 -16.26 -3.60
C TRP A 47 -1.77 -17.23 -3.35
N VAL A 48 -0.80 -16.85 -2.49
CA VAL A 48 0.44 -17.60 -2.26
C VAL A 48 0.22 -19.06 -1.85
N PRO A 49 -0.64 -19.40 -0.88
CA PRO A 49 -0.89 -20.80 -0.50
C PRO A 49 -1.43 -21.66 -1.63
N ALA A 50 -2.34 -21.13 -2.44
CA ALA A 50 -2.93 -21.85 -3.57
C ALA A 50 -1.87 -22.20 -4.62
N TRP A 51 -1.07 -21.22 -5.01
CA TRP A 51 0.01 -21.41 -5.98
C TRP A 51 1.05 -22.43 -5.49
N ILE A 52 1.49 -22.31 -4.24
CA ILE A 52 2.49 -23.20 -3.65
C ILE A 52 1.98 -24.64 -3.54
N LYS A 53 0.70 -24.83 -3.20
CA LYS A 53 0.09 -26.16 -3.17
C LYS A 53 0.19 -26.84 -4.54
N THR A 54 -0.16 -26.13 -5.61
CA THR A 54 -0.08 -26.64 -6.97
C THR A 54 1.38 -26.91 -7.39
N ALA A 55 2.29 -25.97 -7.13
CA ALA A 55 3.71 -26.12 -7.46
C ALA A 55 4.36 -27.33 -6.75
N LYS A 56 4.03 -27.59 -5.49
CA LYS A 56 4.52 -28.76 -4.74
C LYS A 56 4.03 -30.08 -5.32
N CYS A 57 2.79 -30.15 -5.81
CA CYS A 57 2.27 -31.34 -6.47
C CYS A 57 3.04 -31.67 -7.76
N ILE A 58 3.51 -30.64 -8.49
CA ILE A 58 4.24 -30.80 -9.74
C ILE A 58 5.68 -31.24 -9.50
N LEU A 59 6.38 -30.56 -8.58
CA LEU A 59 7.82 -30.72 -8.38
C LEU A 59 8.19 -31.97 -7.57
N GLN A 60 7.27 -32.48 -6.76
CA GLN A 60 7.52 -33.59 -5.79
C GLN A 60 8.74 -33.35 -4.87
N GLN A 61 9.26 -32.15 -4.82
CA GLN A 61 10.43 -31.72 -4.04
C GLN A 61 10.11 -30.48 -3.23
N GLU A 62 10.71 -30.37 -2.05
CA GLU A 62 10.61 -29.18 -1.24
C GLU A 62 11.69 -28.17 -1.66
N ILE A 63 11.28 -27.11 -2.35
CA ILE A 63 12.18 -26.01 -2.71
C ILE A 63 12.17 -24.98 -1.59
N VAL A 64 13.35 -24.58 -1.09
CA VAL A 64 13.51 -23.60 -0.02
C VAL A 64 12.80 -22.29 -0.35
N ALA A 65 12.84 -21.84 -1.62
CA ALA A 65 12.17 -20.63 -2.07
C ALA A 65 10.65 -20.65 -1.82
N LEU A 66 9.98 -21.81 -1.95
CA LEU A 66 8.54 -21.95 -1.66
C LEU A 66 8.24 -21.66 -0.19
N LYS A 67 9.10 -22.16 0.72
CA LYS A 67 8.96 -21.93 2.14
C LYS A 67 9.20 -20.46 2.49
N THR A 68 10.24 -19.85 1.91
CA THR A 68 10.57 -18.43 2.12
C THR A 68 9.40 -17.52 1.74
N VAL A 69 8.79 -17.74 0.57
CA VAL A 69 7.64 -16.93 0.10
C VAL A 69 6.43 -17.08 1.03
N ILE A 70 6.13 -18.31 1.53
CA ILE A 70 5.04 -18.51 2.51
C ILE A 70 5.30 -17.72 3.79
N GLU A 71 6.50 -17.79 4.32
CA GLU A 71 6.85 -17.12 5.59
C GLU A 71 6.85 -15.61 5.42
N ALA A 72 7.38 -15.11 4.30
CA ALA A 72 7.38 -13.69 3.96
C ALA A 72 5.96 -13.14 3.78
N SER A 73 5.08 -13.85 3.05
CA SER A 73 3.67 -13.44 2.87
C SER A 73 2.91 -13.38 4.19
N LYS A 74 3.13 -14.37 5.09
CA LYS A 74 2.53 -14.38 6.42
C LYS A 74 3.05 -13.24 7.30
N ALA A 75 4.34 -12.90 7.19
CA ALA A 75 4.91 -11.77 7.94
C ALA A 75 4.33 -10.44 7.46
N ALA A 76 4.25 -10.23 6.15
CA ALA A 76 3.65 -9.03 5.55
C ALA A 76 2.15 -8.91 5.92
N ALA A 77 1.38 -10.00 5.84
CA ALA A 77 -0.03 -10.02 6.20
C ALA A 77 -0.24 -9.71 7.71
N ARG A 78 0.63 -10.18 8.60
CA ARG A 78 0.58 -9.84 10.03
C ARG A 78 0.91 -8.38 10.28
N ALA A 79 1.94 -7.85 9.63
CA ALA A 79 2.33 -6.45 9.76
C ALA A 79 1.21 -5.52 9.23
N LEU A 80 0.54 -5.87 8.11
CA LEU A 80 -0.60 -5.13 7.56
C LEU A 80 -1.74 -4.99 8.58
N LYS A 81 -2.07 -6.06 9.31
CA LYS A 81 -3.12 -6.05 10.34
C LYS A 81 -2.84 -5.10 11.52
N ASN A 82 -1.59 -4.72 11.73
CA ASN A 82 -1.20 -3.77 12.77
C ASN A 82 -1.42 -2.31 12.36
N ILE A 83 -1.66 -2.04 11.06
CA ILE A 83 -1.98 -0.71 10.56
C ILE A 83 -3.42 -0.37 10.96
N LYS A 84 -3.57 0.68 11.77
CA LYS A 84 -4.87 1.15 12.27
C LYS A 84 -5.44 2.26 11.37
N GLN A 85 -6.40 3.00 11.89
CA GLN A 85 -7.20 4.01 11.18
C GLN A 85 -6.42 5.15 10.49
N ARG A 86 -5.14 5.33 10.80
CA ARG A 86 -4.27 6.36 10.19
C ARG A 86 -3.02 5.70 9.62
N PRO A 87 -3.13 5.05 8.46
CA PRO A 87 -2.01 4.36 7.85
C PRO A 87 -0.83 5.31 7.56
N GLU A 88 -1.12 6.53 7.13
CA GLU A 88 -0.13 7.54 6.74
C GLU A 88 0.84 7.97 7.85
N HIS A 89 0.46 7.84 9.13
CA HIS A 89 1.25 8.29 10.29
C HIS A 89 1.63 7.16 11.26
N SER A 90 1.42 5.90 10.87
CA SER A 90 1.63 4.77 11.77
C SER A 90 3.06 4.24 11.72
N PRO A 91 3.74 4.04 12.87
CA PRO A 91 4.99 3.27 12.91
C PRO A 91 4.84 1.86 12.33
N ALA A 92 3.64 1.27 12.45
CA ALA A 92 3.30 -0.02 11.85
C ALA A 92 3.38 0.01 10.32
N MET A 93 3.18 1.17 9.68
CA MET A 93 3.37 1.32 8.24
C MET A 93 4.82 1.04 7.83
N GLN A 94 5.80 1.54 8.57
CA GLN A 94 7.21 1.29 8.27
C GLN A 94 7.59 -0.18 8.46
N GLU A 95 7.04 -0.83 9.50
CA GLU A 95 7.23 -2.26 9.73
C GLU A 95 6.63 -3.07 8.58
N TRP A 96 5.41 -2.75 8.18
CA TRP A 96 4.76 -3.39 7.04
C TRP A 96 5.53 -3.16 5.74
N LEU A 97 5.99 -1.95 5.43
CA LEU A 97 6.77 -1.65 4.23
C LEU A 97 8.03 -2.52 4.13
N ARG A 98 8.72 -2.77 5.26
CA ARG A 98 9.89 -3.67 5.29
C ARG A 98 9.49 -5.13 5.01
N ALA A 99 8.41 -5.59 5.63
CA ALA A 99 7.92 -6.95 5.43
C ALA A 99 7.41 -7.16 3.99
N GLU A 100 6.75 -6.16 3.41
CA GLU A 100 6.27 -6.18 2.03
C GLU A 100 7.42 -6.17 1.02
N ALA A 101 8.46 -5.36 1.26
CA ALA A 101 9.66 -5.36 0.43
C ALA A 101 10.35 -6.75 0.42
N TYR A 102 10.45 -7.39 1.58
CA TYR A 102 11.01 -8.75 1.69
C TYR A 102 10.13 -9.78 0.97
N PHE A 103 8.81 -9.70 1.12
CA PHE A 103 7.88 -10.57 0.40
C PHE A 103 7.98 -10.38 -1.12
N THR A 104 7.99 -9.15 -1.60
CA THR A 104 8.14 -8.83 -3.03
C THR A 104 9.45 -9.37 -3.59
N GLN A 105 10.56 -9.23 -2.86
CA GLN A 105 11.84 -9.78 -3.26
C GLN A 105 11.81 -11.31 -3.34
N SER A 106 11.27 -11.98 -2.32
CA SER A 106 11.17 -13.45 -2.32
C SER A 106 10.25 -13.98 -3.44
N LEU A 107 9.21 -13.22 -3.80
CA LEU A 107 8.33 -13.56 -4.92
C LEU A 107 9.05 -13.40 -6.28
N ARG A 108 9.90 -12.37 -6.44
CA ARG A 108 10.75 -12.22 -7.64
C ARG A 108 11.73 -13.38 -7.81
N GLU A 109 12.39 -13.80 -6.73
CA GLU A 109 13.28 -14.96 -6.74
C GLU A 109 12.54 -16.25 -7.13
N LEU A 110 11.34 -16.44 -6.57
CA LEU A 110 10.49 -17.57 -6.94
C LEU A 110 10.11 -17.53 -8.44
N ARG A 111 9.76 -16.37 -8.97
CA ARG A 111 9.46 -16.22 -10.41
C ARG A 111 10.66 -16.58 -11.28
N ALA A 112 11.87 -16.19 -10.89
CA ALA A 112 13.08 -16.57 -11.62
C ALA A 112 13.27 -18.09 -11.66
N ILE A 113 13.04 -18.78 -10.54
CA ILE A 113 13.08 -20.26 -10.47
C ILE A 113 12.02 -20.89 -11.35
N VAL A 114 10.79 -20.37 -11.32
CA VAL A 114 9.69 -20.87 -12.17
C VAL A 114 10.03 -20.74 -13.66
N ARG A 115 10.57 -19.60 -14.07
CA ARG A 115 10.99 -19.39 -15.47
C ARG A 115 12.12 -20.34 -15.89
N ALA A 116 13.02 -20.68 -14.97
CA ALA A 116 14.13 -21.61 -15.21
C ALA A 116 13.71 -23.09 -15.19
N THR A 117 12.49 -23.41 -14.73
CA THR A 117 11.99 -24.77 -14.57
C THR A 117 10.84 -25.02 -15.56
N PRO A 118 11.08 -25.71 -16.71
CA PRO A 118 10.08 -25.91 -17.76
C PRO A 118 8.79 -26.56 -17.26
N ASP A 119 8.90 -27.54 -16.35
CA ASP A 119 7.75 -28.26 -15.78
C ASP A 119 6.80 -27.33 -14.98
N LEU A 120 7.33 -26.28 -14.34
CA LEU A 120 6.54 -25.26 -13.65
C LEU A 120 6.06 -24.19 -14.63
N HIS A 121 6.94 -23.74 -15.52
CA HIS A 121 6.64 -22.62 -16.41
C HIS A 121 5.47 -22.95 -17.36
N ASN A 122 5.43 -24.16 -17.90
CA ASN A 122 4.46 -24.58 -18.93
C ASN A 122 3.29 -25.40 -18.34
N HIS A 123 3.22 -25.57 -17.01
CA HIS A 123 2.19 -26.44 -16.44
C HIS A 123 0.80 -25.81 -16.54
N PRO A 124 -0.21 -26.54 -17.09
CA PRO A 124 -1.54 -25.99 -17.35
C PRO A 124 -2.25 -25.52 -16.07
N ASP A 125 -2.04 -26.18 -14.92
CA ASP A 125 -2.68 -25.82 -13.65
C ASP A 125 -2.08 -24.56 -13.01
N LEU A 126 -0.85 -24.16 -13.39
CA LEU A 126 -0.22 -22.93 -12.91
C LEU A 126 -0.51 -21.71 -13.76
N LEU A 127 -0.93 -21.91 -15.02
CA LEU A 127 -1.22 -20.81 -15.92
C LEU A 127 -2.34 -19.88 -15.40
N PRO A 128 -3.51 -20.40 -14.96
CA PRO A 128 -4.57 -19.55 -14.39
C PRO A 128 -4.10 -18.76 -13.18
N LEU A 129 -3.33 -19.38 -12.28
CA LEU A 129 -2.81 -18.74 -11.09
C LEU A 129 -1.80 -17.63 -11.42
N ARG A 130 -1.01 -17.80 -12.49
CA ARG A 130 -0.10 -16.73 -12.97
C ARG A 130 -0.88 -15.54 -13.53
N VAL A 131 -1.92 -15.79 -14.32
CA VAL A 131 -2.80 -14.73 -14.85
C VAL A 131 -3.49 -13.99 -13.71
N GLU A 132 -4.00 -14.73 -12.72
CA GLU A 132 -4.62 -14.14 -11.54
C GLU A 132 -3.64 -13.23 -10.77
N LEU A 133 -2.38 -13.70 -10.57
CA LEU A 133 -1.36 -12.86 -9.90
C LEU A 133 -1.08 -11.58 -10.68
N LEU A 134 -0.93 -11.65 -12.00
CA LEU A 134 -0.72 -10.47 -12.83
C LEU A 134 -1.87 -9.46 -12.69
N GLN A 135 -3.11 -9.94 -12.66
CA GLN A 135 -4.27 -9.10 -12.45
C GLN A 135 -4.25 -8.45 -11.06
N ILE A 136 -3.98 -9.23 -9.99
CA ILE A 136 -3.87 -8.70 -8.62
C ILE A 136 -2.80 -7.61 -8.53
N GLU A 137 -1.63 -7.83 -9.14
CA GLU A 137 -0.53 -6.87 -9.12
C GLU A 137 -0.86 -5.60 -9.91
N GLN A 138 -1.56 -5.71 -11.03
CA GLN A 138 -2.02 -4.55 -11.78
C GLN A 138 -3.04 -3.73 -10.99
N GLU A 139 -4.01 -4.37 -10.34
CA GLU A 139 -5.00 -3.72 -9.50
C GLU A 139 -4.34 -3.07 -8.27
N LEU A 140 -3.35 -3.74 -7.67
CA LEU A 140 -2.55 -3.20 -6.55
C LEU A 140 -1.74 -1.98 -6.97
N HIS A 141 -1.06 -2.04 -8.12
CA HIS A 141 -0.32 -0.92 -8.68
C HIS A 141 -1.22 0.31 -8.86
N ASN A 142 -2.38 0.14 -9.49
CA ASN A 142 -3.33 1.22 -9.70
C ASN A 142 -3.81 1.83 -8.38
N ALA A 143 -4.12 0.99 -7.39
CA ALA A 143 -4.53 1.44 -6.07
C ALA A 143 -3.41 2.20 -5.32
N CYS A 144 -2.14 1.76 -5.45
CA CYS A 144 -0.99 2.45 -4.88
C CYS A 144 -0.75 3.82 -5.54
N VAL A 145 -0.89 3.91 -6.87
CA VAL A 145 -0.78 5.19 -7.60
C VAL A 145 -1.84 6.17 -7.11
N GLU A 146 -3.10 5.74 -7.01
CA GLU A 146 -4.20 6.57 -6.52
C GLU A 146 -3.98 7.00 -5.06
N TYR A 147 -3.53 6.08 -4.20
CA TYR A 147 -3.19 6.40 -2.81
C TYR A 147 -2.09 7.46 -2.74
N ASN A 148 -1.00 7.28 -3.48
CA ASN A 148 0.12 8.22 -3.49
C ASN A 148 -0.30 9.62 -3.95
N GLN A 149 -1.17 9.72 -4.97
CA GLN A 149 -1.72 11.01 -5.42
C GLN A 149 -2.50 11.74 -4.31
N THR A 150 -3.31 11.01 -3.53
CA THR A 150 -4.06 11.62 -2.42
C THR A 150 -3.17 12.01 -1.25
N VAL A 151 -2.13 11.22 -0.98
CA VAL A 151 -1.10 11.53 0.03
C VAL A 151 -0.31 12.76 -0.37
N ASP A 152 0.13 12.86 -1.62
CA ASP A 152 0.83 14.04 -2.14
C ASP A 152 -0.03 15.29 -2.02
N PHE A 153 -1.33 15.20 -2.37
CA PHE A 153 -2.25 16.31 -2.23
C PHE A 153 -2.42 16.74 -0.75
N TYR A 154 -2.50 15.77 0.17
CA TYR A 154 -2.54 16.03 1.61
C TYR A 154 -1.26 16.75 2.09
N ASN A 155 -0.09 16.25 1.68
CA ASN A 155 1.20 16.82 2.06
C ASN A 155 1.38 18.24 1.52
N GLN A 156 1.02 18.49 0.26
CA GLN A 156 1.05 19.83 -0.36
C GLN A 156 0.09 20.80 0.37
N TYR A 157 -1.13 20.35 0.66
CA TYR A 157 -2.10 21.18 1.39
C TYR A 157 -1.57 21.53 2.78
N ARG A 158 -0.93 20.60 3.48
CA ARG A 158 -0.36 20.81 4.81
C ARG A 158 0.82 21.80 4.80
N GLN A 159 1.63 21.80 3.73
CA GLN A 159 2.81 22.67 3.61
C GLN A 159 2.47 24.08 3.11
N GLY A 160 1.31 24.27 2.51
CA GLY A 160 0.87 25.58 1.99
C GLY A 160 0.56 26.60 3.09
N PHE A 161 0.73 27.89 2.79
CA PHE A 161 0.30 28.99 3.68
C PHE A 161 -1.18 29.32 3.43
N PRO A 162 -2.02 29.58 4.46
CA PRO A 162 -1.76 29.58 5.91
C PRO A 162 -1.91 28.19 6.57
N GLN A 163 -2.16 27.12 5.80
CA GLN A 163 -2.49 25.78 6.31
C GLN A 163 -1.35 25.14 7.11
N ASN A 164 -0.10 25.50 6.83
CA ASN A 164 1.06 25.02 7.58
C ASN A 164 1.03 25.45 9.06
N LEU A 165 0.53 26.64 9.35
CA LEU A 165 0.33 27.12 10.73
C LEU A 165 -0.80 26.35 11.42
N LEU A 166 -1.89 26.10 10.69
CA LEU A 166 -3.02 25.32 11.19
C LEU A 166 -2.63 23.86 11.44
N ALA A 167 -1.80 23.29 10.57
CA ALA A 167 -1.30 21.92 10.70
C ALA A 167 -0.56 21.71 12.02
N GLN A 168 0.27 22.67 12.44
CA GLN A 168 0.97 22.61 13.71
C GLN A 168 0.01 22.64 14.91
N VAL A 169 -1.01 23.51 14.89
CA VAL A 169 -2.00 23.64 15.96
C VAL A 169 -2.92 22.41 16.04
N LEU A 170 -3.28 21.82 14.88
CA LEU A 170 -4.20 20.70 14.77
C LEU A 170 -3.53 19.31 14.91
N GLY A 171 -2.21 19.26 15.13
CA GLY A 171 -1.49 18.01 15.36
C GLY A 171 -1.08 17.26 14.09
N HIS A 172 -1.09 17.91 12.92
CA HIS A 172 -0.64 17.36 11.64
C HIS A 172 0.85 17.70 11.39
N HIS A 173 1.75 17.14 12.22
CA HIS A 173 3.16 17.54 12.23
C HIS A 173 4.02 16.86 11.17
N GLN A 174 3.62 15.71 10.66
CA GLN A 174 4.43 14.87 9.78
C GLN A 174 3.77 14.70 8.41
N ASP A 175 4.63 14.54 7.40
CA ASP A 175 4.17 14.12 6.07
C ASP A 175 3.66 12.68 6.11
N ALA A 176 2.62 12.43 5.34
CA ALA A 176 2.14 11.08 5.11
C ALA A 176 3.12 10.30 4.21
N LEU A 177 3.28 9.01 4.50
CA LEU A 177 4.20 8.13 3.78
C LEU A 177 3.60 7.70 2.43
N LEU A 178 4.43 7.77 1.39
CA LEU A 178 4.13 7.22 0.08
C LEU A 178 4.40 5.71 0.05
N LEU A 179 3.60 5.00 -0.73
CA LEU A 179 3.81 3.58 -0.98
C LEU A 179 4.82 3.39 -2.12
N PRO A 180 5.72 2.40 -2.05
CA PRO A 180 6.58 2.05 -3.15
C PRO A 180 5.74 1.51 -4.31
N ILE A 181 5.95 2.05 -5.51
CA ILE A 181 5.31 1.56 -6.74
C ILE A 181 6.33 0.66 -7.43
N ASP A 182 5.98 -0.60 -7.62
CA ASP A 182 6.83 -1.55 -8.34
C ASP A 182 6.63 -1.37 -9.86
N GLU A 183 7.57 -0.71 -10.53
CA GLU A 183 7.54 -0.50 -11.97
C GLU A 183 7.79 -1.79 -12.79
N THR A 184 8.29 -2.85 -12.13
CA THR A 184 8.64 -4.11 -12.83
C THR A 184 7.41 -4.90 -13.29
N ILE A 185 6.22 -4.57 -12.82
CA ILE A 185 4.96 -5.19 -13.24
C ILE A 185 4.70 -4.93 -14.74
N ALA A 186 5.07 -3.76 -15.23
CA ALA A 186 4.88 -3.39 -16.64
C ALA A 186 5.78 -4.21 -17.61
N LEU A 187 6.86 -4.80 -17.12
CA LEU A 187 7.82 -5.57 -17.92
C LEU A 187 7.47 -7.08 -18.01
N ASP A 188 6.55 -7.58 -17.19
CA ASP A 188 6.13 -8.98 -17.15
C ASP A 188 4.83 -9.25 -17.93
N SER A 189 4.30 -8.26 -18.66
CA SER A 189 3.16 -8.47 -19.55
C SER A 189 3.54 -9.46 -20.65
N PRO A 190 2.80 -10.55 -20.86
CA PRO A 190 3.05 -11.46 -21.98
C PRO A 190 2.85 -10.67 -23.29
N ALA A 191 3.88 -10.64 -24.14
CA ALA A 191 3.77 -10.18 -25.52
C ALA A 191 2.90 -11.15 -26.31
#